data_3708671a662d51cf2331c71d580c01f7
#
_entry.id   3708671a662d51cf2331c71d580c01f7
#
_cell.length_a   1.000
_cell.length_b   1.000
_cell.length_c   1.000
_cell.angle_alpha   90.00
_cell.angle_beta   90.00
_cell.angle_gamma   90.00
#
_symmetry.space_group_name_H-M   'P 1'
#
loop_
_entity.id
_entity.type
_entity.pdbx_description
1 polymer ?
#
loop_
_entity_poly.entity_id
_entity_poly.type
_entity_poly.pdbx_seq_one_letter_code
_entity_poly.pdbx_strand_id
1 'polypeptide(L)'
;MATPFLIFTLLSLPSYVLLKRFFSNAVSLSLVAGAFSALYALIFANTDLLYDLHVLATILSVTILIITIFEALLLERHSINLKKGLSESSLRTPIESQFKFLLKVLGIGLIVLVFALATGFLIYSDPDIESRIKILLSCRALAIYISVYIAMKYSKLSAKYALRFLLITFLLIIITYFLNILIIDRYT
;
A
#
# COMPACT_ATOMS: atom_id res chain seq x y z
N MET A 1 15.95 5.78 -9.87
CA MET A 1 15.22 4.98 -8.87
C MET A 1 13.69 5.03 -9.01
N ALA A 2 13.09 6.09 -9.52
CA ALA A 2 11.64 6.19 -9.69
C ALA A 2 11.04 5.15 -10.67
N THR A 3 11.77 4.79 -11.72
CA THR A 3 11.29 3.86 -12.77
C THR A 3 10.96 2.45 -12.26
N PRO A 4 11.84 1.74 -11.52
CA PRO A 4 11.49 0.42 -11.01
C PRO A 4 10.33 0.47 -10.01
N PHE A 5 10.27 1.49 -9.15
CA PHE A 5 9.17 1.69 -8.22
C PHE A 5 7.82 1.81 -8.96
N LEU A 6 7.73 2.65 -9.99
CA LEU A 6 6.52 2.80 -10.79
C LEU A 6 6.11 1.52 -11.50
N ILE A 7 7.07 0.80 -12.09
CA ILE A 7 6.80 -0.47 -12.77
C ILE A 7 6.23 -1.49 -11.78
N PHE A 8 6.86 -1.68 -10.62
CA PHE A 8 6.38 -2.63 -9.62
C PHE A 8 5.00 -2.26 -9.06
N THR A 9 4.75 -0.98 -8.80
CA THR A 9 3.43 -0.54 -8.31
C THR A 9 2.34 -0.71 -9.35
N LEU A 10 2.58 -0.38 -10.62
CA LEU A 10 1.62 -0.54 -11.70
C LEU A 10 1.31 -2.00 -12.00
N LEU A 11 2.29 -2.90 -11.93
CA LEU A 11 2.12 -4.32 -12.19
C LEU A 11 1.52 -5.08 -11.00
N SER A 12 1.58 -4.55 -9.77
CA SER A 12 1.12 -5.26 -8.57
C SER A 12 -0.37 -5.55 -8.60
N LEU A 13 -1.19 -4.57 -9.00
CA LEU A 13 -2.64 -4.73 -9.01
C LEU A 13 -3.13 -5.70 -10.09
N PRO A 14 -2.71 -5.62 -11.36
CA PRO A 14 -3.07 -6.61 -12.38
C PRO A 14 -2.65 -8.02 -11.98
N SER A 15 -1.45 -8.21 -11.45
CA SER A 15 -0.94 -9.51 -10.99
C SER A 15 -1.80 -10.06 -9.84
N TYR A 16 -2.15 -9.24 -8.86
CA TYR A 16 -3.04 -9.63 -7.77
C TYR A 16 -4.43 -10.05 -8.28
N VAL A 17 -5.04 -9.25 -9.15
CA VAL A 17 -6.37 -9.54 -9.72
C VAL A 17 -6.37 -10.84 -10.51
N LEU A 18 -5.30 -11.09 -11.29
CA LEU A 18 -5.13 -12.33 -12.03
C LEU A 18 -5.03 -13.54 -11.08
N LEU A 19 -4.15 -13.47 -10.09
CA LEU A 19 -3.91 -14.56 -9.13
C LEU A 19 -5.14 -14.84 -8.26
N LYS A 20 -5.92 -13.81 -7.90
CA LYS A 20 -7.17 -13.97 -7.15
C LYS A 20 -8.22 -14.83 -7.85
N ARG A 21 -8.11 -15.05 -9.18
CA ARG A 21 -9.01 -15.96 -9.91
C ARG A 21 -8.73 -17.43 -9.60
N PHE A 22 -7.48 -17.76 -9.25
CA PHE A 22 -7.01 -19.12 -9.05
C PHE A 22 -6.78 -19.46 -7.59
N PHE A 23 -6.41 -18.47 -6.77
CA PHE A 23 -6.00 -18.64 -5.38
C PHE A 23 -6.86 -17.82 -4.42
N SER A 24 -6.75 -18.10 -3.14
CA SER A 24 -7.36 -17.27 -2.11
C SER A 24 -6.70 -15.87 -2.06
N ASN A 25 -7.41 -14.89 -1.54
CA ASN A 25 -6.91 -13.50 -1.44
C ASN A 25 -5.56 -13.40 -0.70
N ALA A 26 -5.40 -14.18 0.38
CA ALA A 26 -4.16 -14.19 1.16
C ALA A 26 -2.98 -14.77 0.38
N VAL A 27 -3.20 -15.89 -0.33
CA VAL A 27 -2.17 -16.51 -1.17
C VAL A 27 -1.81 -15.61 -2.34
N SER A 28 -2.79 -14.98 -2.99
CA SER A 28 -2.54 -14.03 -4.08
C SER A 28 -1.70 -12.84 -3.63
N LEU A 29 -1.99 -12.29 -2.45
CA LEU A 29 -1.21 -11.19 -1.87
C LEU A 29 0.24 -11.61 -1.58
N SER A 30 0.43 -12.78 -0.95
CA SER A 30 1.78 -13.27 -0.62
C SER A 30 2.60 -13.59 -1.86
N LEU A 31 1.98 -14.15 -2.91
CA LEU A 31 2.65 -14.41 -4.18
C LEU A 31 3.10 -13.13 -4.88
N VAL A 32 2.23 -12.11 -4.94
CA VAL A 32 2.59 -10.81 -5.53
C VAL A 32 3.72 -10.15 -4.74
N ALA A 33 3.59 -10.08 -3.41
CA ALA A 33 4.62 -9.49 -2.56
C ALA A 33 5.95 -10.24 -2.65
N GLY A 34 5.91 -11.58 -2.61
CA GLY A 34 7.11 -12.41 -2.73
C GLY A 34 7.78 -12.31 -4.10
N ALA A 35 7.01 -12.35 -5.18
CA ALA A 35 7.54 -12.22 -6.54
C ALA A 35 8.22 -10.86 -6.75
N PHE A 36 7.60 -9.77 -6.31
CA PHE A 36 8.19 -8.44 -6.47
C PHE A 36 9.41 -8.23 -5.57
N SER A 37 9.42 -8.81 -4.36
CA SER A 37 10.60 -8.81 -3.50
C SER A 37 11.77 -9.56 -4.13
N ALA A 38 11.50 -10.74 -4.70
CA ALA A 38 12.51 -11.54 -5.39
C ALA A 38 13.04 -10.85 -6.65
N LEU A 39 12.18 -10.26 -7.47
CA LEU A 39 12.58 -9.48 -8.64
C LEU A 39 13.44 -8.27 -8.28
N TYR A 40 13.06 -7.55 -7.21
CA TYR A 40 13.87 -6.44 -6.71
C TYR A 40 15.27 -6.93 -6.30
N ALA A 41 15.34 -7.99 -5.49
CA ALA A 41 16.61 -8.54 -5.03
C ALA A 41 17.51 -9.02 -6.19
N LEU A 42 16.93 -9.61 -7.25
CA LEU A 42 17.68 -10.08 -8.41
C LEU A 42 18.24 -8.96 -9.29
N ILE A 43 17.50 -7.85 -9.43
CA ILE A 43 17.82 -6.82 -10.43
C ILE A 43 18.56 -5.62 -9.81
N PHE A 44 18.21 -5.26 -8.58
CA PHE A 44 18.60 -3.99 -7.97
C PHE A 44 19.37 -4.13 -6.65
N ALA A 45 19.61 -5.36 -6.13
CA ALA A 45 20.35 -5.54 -4.88
C ALA A 45 21.75 -4.91 -4.98
N ASN A 46 22.04 -4.02 -4.05
CA ASN A 46 23.29 -3.30 -3.90
C ASN A 46 24.11 -3.86 -2.74
N THR A 47 25.27 -3.28 -2.50
CA THR A 47 26.14 -3.65 -1.37
C THR A 47 25.66 -3.06 -0.03
N ASP A 48 24.78 -2.05 -0.05
CA ASP A 48 24.23 -1.41 1.15
C ASP A 48 22.89 -2.06 1.54
N LEU A 49 22.97 -2.98 2.47
CA LEU A 49 21.83 -3.74 2.97
C LEU A 49 20.72 -2.84 3.55
N LEU A 50 21.07 -1.77 4.26
CA LEU A 50 20.06 -0.89 4.88
C LEU A 50 19.25 -0.15 3.83
N TYR A 51 19.93 0.33 2.78
CA TYR A 51 19.30 0.99 1.65
C TYR A 51 18.35 0.04 0.90
N ASP A 52 18.81 -1.18 0.62
CA ASP A 52 18.01 -2.19 -0.07
C ASP A 52 16.78 -2.59 0.75
N LEU A 53 16.90 -2.73 2.07
CA LEU A 53 15.77 -2.98 2.96
C LEU A 53 14.75 -1.84 2.96
N HIS A 54 15.22 -0.59 2.93
CA HIS A 54 14.33 0.58 2.85
C HIS A 54 13.54 0.60 1.55
N VAL A 55 14.21 0.44 0.41
CA VAL A 55 13.57 0.45 -0.90
C VAL A 55 12.58 -0.71 -1.04
N LEU A 56 12.98 -1.91 -0.59
CA LEU A 56 12.11 -3.08 -0.60
C LEU A 56 10.85 -2.87 0.27
N ALA A 57 11.03 -2.41 1.50
CA ALA A 57 9.92 -2.13 2.42
C ALA A 57 8.96 -1.07 1.83
N THR A 58 9.51 -0.08 1.14
CA THR A 58 8.72 0.95 0.48
C THR A 58 7.89 0.40 -0.68
N ILE A 59 8.49 -0.38 -1.57
CA ILE A 59 7.78 -1.05 -2.68
C ILE A 59 6.67 -1.94 -2.13
N LEU A 60 6.95 -2.74 -1.10
CA LEU A 60 5.98 -3.61 -0.46
C LEU A 60 4.84 -2.81 0.19
N SER A 61 5.13 -1.71 0.88
CA SER A 61 4.10 -0.90 1.54
C SER A 61 3.12 -0.31 0.53
N VAL A 62 3.62 0.20 -0.60
CA VAL A 62 2.77 0.75 -1.67
C VAL A 62 1.98 -0.35 -2.39
N THR A 63 2.60 -1.50 -2.65
CA THR A 63 1.91 -2.66 -3.21
C THR A 63 0.73 -3.10 -2.35
N ILE A 64 0.96 -3.24 -1.03
CA ILE A 64 -0.07 -3.60 -0.06
C ILE A 64 -1.16 -2.52 0.00
N LEU A 65 -0.80 -1.25 -0.03
CA LEU A 65 -1.76 -0.14 -0.01
C LEU A 65 -2.68 -0.15 -1.24
N ILE A 66 -2.14 -0.36 -2.44
CA ILE A 66 -2.93 -0.48 -3.68
C ILE A 66 -3.92 -1.64 -3.60
N ILE A 67 -3.46 -2.81 -3.13
CA ILE A 67 -4.32 -3.98 -2.95
C ILE A 67 -5.39 -3.69 -1.89
N THR A 68 -5.05 -3.00 -0.81
CA THR A 68 -5.99 -2.59 0.23
C THR A 68 -7.08 -1.65 -0.32
N ILE A 69 -6.71 -0.67 -1.13
CA ILE A 69 -7.65 0.23 -1.81
C ILE A 69 -8.60 -0.56 -2.71
N PHE A 70 -8.07 -1.50 -3.48
CA PHE A 70 -8.87 -2.34 -4.36
C PHE A 70 -9.87 -3.22 -3.58
N GLU A 71 -9.44 -3.86 -2.48
CA GLU A 71 -10.31 -4.65 -1.62
C GLU A 71 -11.38 -3.78 -0.91
N ALA A 72 -11.02 -2.57 -0.49
CA ALA A 72 -11.97 -1.62 0.08
C ALA A 72 -13.04 -1.19 -0.95
N LEU A 73 -12.63 -0.97 -2.21
CA LEU A 73 -13.54 -0.65 -3.31
C LEU A 73 -14.49 -1.82 -3.62
N LEU A 74 -14.01 -3.05 -3.61
CA LEU A 74 -14.85 -4.23 -3.79
C LEU A 74 -15.84 -4.37 -2.63
N LEU A 75 -15.41 -4.17 -1.40
CA LEU A 75 -16.28 -4.22 -0.21
C LEU A 75 -17.36 -3.13 -0.28
N GLU A 76 -17.03 -1.91 -0.71
CA GLU A 76 -18.01 -0.83 -0.91
C GLU A 76 -19.04 -1.22 -1.97
N ARG A 77 -18.61 -1.73 -3.13
CA ARG A 77 -19.54 -2.20 -4.19
C ARG A 77 -20.46 -3.29 -3.71
N HIS A 78 -19.93 -4.27 -2.96
CA HIS A 78 -20.76 -5.36 -2.40
C HIS A 78 -21.79 -4.80 -1.41
N SER A 79 -21.39 -3.88 -0.54
CA SER A 79 -22.30 -3.21 0.41
C SER A 79 -23.45 -2.45 -0.30
N ILE A 80 -23.15 -1.77 -1.42
CA ILE A 80 -24.15 -1.07 -2.22
C ILE A 80 -25.13 -2.06 -2.87
N ASN A 81 -24.63 -3.16 -3.42
CA ASN A 81 -25.45 -4.18 -4.07
C ASN A 81 -26.44 -4.84 -3.09
N LEU A 82 -25.99 -5.15 -1.87
CA LEU A 82 -26.89 -5.67 -0.82
C LEU A 82 -27.99 -4.68 -0.45
N LYS A 83 -27.67 -3.39 -0.34
CA LYS A 83 -28.67 -2.35 -0.07
C LYS A 83 -29.71 -2.22 -1.18
N LYS A 84 -29.39 -2.64 -2.40
CA LYS A 84 -30.31 -2.69 -3.54
C LYS A 84 -31.12 -4.00 -3.60
N GLY A 85 -31.00 -4.89 -2.61
CA GLY A 85 -31.73 -6.15 -2.56
C GLY A 85 -31.17 -7.25 -3.47
N LEU A 86 -29.95 -7.08 -4.00
CA LEU A 86 -29.27 -8.13 -4.76
C LEU A 86 -28.79 -9.22 -3.78
N SER A 87 -29.12 -10.48 -4.08
CA SER A 87 -28.81 -11.62 -3.22
C SER A 87 -27.33 -11.79 -2.95
N GLU A 88 -26.96 -12.08 -1.70
CA GLU A 88 -25.60 -12.42 -1.27
C GLU A 88 -25.07 -13.70 -1.94
N SER A 89 -25.98 -14.56 -2.41
CA SER A 89 -25.64 -15.81 -3.14
C SER A 89 -24.88 -15.57 -4.46
N SER A 90 -24.95 -14.37 -5.01
CA SER A 90 -24.17 -13.97 -6.19
C SER A 90 -22.72 -13.57 -5.86
N LEU A 91 -22.36 -13.44 -4.57
CA LEU A 91 -21.04 -13.02 -4.13
C LEU A 91 -20.14 -14.25 -3.93
N ARG A 92 -18.94 -14.20 -4.53
CA ARG A 92 -17.92 -15.27 -4.41
C ARG A 92 -17.43 -15.48 -2.98
N THR A 93 -17.49 -14.43 -2.14
CA THR A 93 -17.04 -14.44 -0.74
C THR A 93 -18.00 -13.64 0.14
N PRO A 94 -18.34 -14.14 1.35
CA PRO A 94 -19.15 -13.41 2.31
C PRO A 94 -18.52 -12.05 2.66
N ILE A 95 -19.31 -11.00 2.81
CA ILE A 95 -18.86 -9.64 3.13
C ILE A 95 -18.05 -9.61 4.42
N GLU A 96 -18.45 -10.37 5.42
CA GLU A 96 -17.71 -10.45 6.68
C GLU A 96 -16.29 -11.00 6.49
N SER A 97 -16.11 -12.00 5.65
CA SER A 97 -14.82 -12.57 5.31
C SER A 97 -13.94 -11.55 4.57
N GLN A 98 -14.52 -10.81 3.62
CA GLN A 98 -13.81 -9.72 2.93
C GLN A 98 -13.40 -8.60 3.90
N PHE A 99 -14.27 -8.21 4.81
CA PHE A 99 -13.96 -7.19 5.83
C PHE A 99 -12.83 -7.65 6.76
N LYS A 100 -12.87 -8.89 7.24
CA LYS A 100 -11.79 -9.48 8.05
C LYS A 100 -10.46 -9.54 7.27
N PHE A 101 -10.51 -9.90 5.99
CA PHE A 101 -9.33 -9.90 5.13
C PHE A 101 -8.77 -8.48 4.95
N LEU A 102 -9.62 -7.51 4.65
CA LEU A 102 -9.23 -6.10 4.51
C LEU A 102 -8.53 -5.57 5.78
N LEU A 103 -9.07 -5.86 6.97
CA LEU A 103 -8.42 -5.48 8.24
C LEU A 103 -7.05 -6.13 8.44
N LYS A 104 -6.88 -7.39 8.04
CA LYS A 104 -5.58 -8.07 8.11
C LYS A 104 -4.56 -7.41 7.18
N VAL A 105 -4.96 -7.14 5.94
CA VAL A 105 -4.08 -6.49 4.95
C VAL A 105 -3.70 -5.08 5.38
N LEU A 106 -4.66 -4.31 5.93
CA LEU A 106 -4.40 -3.01 6.54
C LEU A 106 -3.35 -3.09 7.67
N GLY A 107 -3.49 -4.07 8.56
CA GLY A 107 -2.53 -4.27 9.66
C GLY A 107 -1.12 -4.61 9.16
N ILE A 108 -1.01 -5.51 8.18
CA ILE A 108 0.29 -5.85 7.57
C ILE A 108 0.89 -4.63 6.88
N GLY A 109 0.10 -3.90 6.08
CA GLY A 109 0.54 -2.68 5.41
C GLY A 109 1.05 -1.62 6.38
N LEU A 110 0.40 -1.48 7.54
CA LEU A 110 0.83 -0.58 8.61
C LEU A 110 2.23 -0.95 9.13
N ILE A 111 2.45 -2.23 9.44
CA ILE A 111 3.74 -2.72 9.95
C ILE A 111 4.85 -2.46 8.92
N VAL A 112 4.60 -2.78 7.65
CA VAL A 112 5.58 -2.58 6.58
C VAL A 112 5.87 -1.09 6.37
N LEU A 113 4.86 -0.23 6.44
CA LEU A 113 5.03 1.22 6.29
C LEU A 113 5.84 1.82 7.47
N VAL A 114 5.58 1.37 8.70
CA VAL A 114 6.39 1.77 9.87
C VAL A 114 7.84 1.33 9.70
N PHE A 115 8.07 0.12 9.22
CA PHE A 115 9.42 -0.39 8.96
C PHE A 115 10.14 0.40 7.85
N ALA A 116 9.43 0.73 6.76
CA ALA A 116 9.96 1.58 5.70
C ALA A 116 10.35 2.98 6.21
N LEU A 117 9.52 3.59 7.06
CA LEU A 117 9.84 4.87 7.69
C LEU A 117 11.06 4.76 8.62
N ALA A 118 11.10 3.75 9.48
CA ALA A 118 12.21 3.55 10.42
C ALA A 118 13.55 3.39 9.68
N THR A 119 13.59 2.57 8.63
CA THR A 119 14.81 2.42 7.80
C THR A 119 15.17 3.70 7.07
N GLY A 120 14.18 4.48 6.59
CA GLY A 120 14.40 5.79 5.99
C GLY A 120 15.04 6.79 6.96
N PHE A 121 14.60 6.84 8.19
CA PHE A 121 15.21 7.68 9.25
C PHE A 121 16.67 7.30 9.53
N LEU A 122 16.99 6.00 9.52
CA LEU A 122 18.35 5.55 9.74
C LEU A 122 19.31 5.91 8.60
N ILE A 123 18.81 5.95 7.36
CA ILE A 123 19.60 6.32 6.19
C ILE A 123 19.88 7.83 6.16
N TYR A 124 18.88 8.64 6.49
CA TYR A 124 18.96 10.11 6.46
C TYR A 124 19.24 10.68 7.84
N SER A 125 20.43 10.39 8.40
CA SER A 125 20.83 10.88 9.73
C SER A 125 21.00 12.42 9.79
N ASP A 126 21.34 13.07 8.68
CA ASP A 126 21.39 14.54 8.56
C ASP A 126 20.59 14.96 7.31
N PRO A 127 19.25 15.07 7.45
CA PRO A 127 18.39 15.28 6.30
C PRO A 127 18.47 16.74 5.80
N ASP A 128 18.71 16.90 4.51
CA ASP A 128 18.51 18.14 3.78
C ASP A 128 17.01 18.54 3.75
N ILE A 129 16.70 19.73 3.25
CA ILE A 129 15.32 20.26 3.23
C ILE A 129 14.38 19.30 2.47
N GLU A 130 14.85 18.71 1.37
CA GLU A 130 14.07 17.78 0.57
C GLU A 130 13.71 16.51 1.34
N SER A 131 14.69 15.91 1.99
CA SER A 131 14.49 14.71 2.82
C SER A 131 13.57 14.99 4.01
N ARG A 132 13.64 16.18 4.63
CA ARG A 132 12.71 16.60 5.69
C ARG A 132 11.27 16.67 5.20
N ILE A 133 11.01 17.21 4.00
CA ILE A 133 9.67 17.28 3.42
C ILE A 133 9.14 15.86 3.16
N LYS A 134 9.95 14.96 2.61
CA LYS A 134 9.58 13.56 2.37
C LYS A 134 9.21 12.82 3.67
N ILE A 135 10.04 12.96 4.69
CA ILE A 135 9.78 12.40 6.03
C ILE A 135 8.45 12.92 6.58
N LEU A 136 8.21 14.23 6.51
CA LEU A 136 6.99 14.84 7.00
C LEU A 136 5.73 14.33 6.26
N LEU A 137 5.78 14.22 4.94
CA LEU A 137 4.68 13.69 4.13
C LEU A 137 4.42 12.22 4.43
N SER A 138 5.47 11.42 4.57
CA SER A 138 5.37 10.01 4.91
C SER A 138 4.82 9.78 6.33
N CYS A 139 5.20 10.62 7.30
CA CYS A 139 4.62 10.60 8.65
C CYS A 139 3.12 10.96 8.64
N ARG A 140 2.71 11.93 7.82
CA ARG A 140 1.28 12.27 7.64
C ARG A 140 0.51 11.12 7.00
N ALA A 141 1.07 10.49 5.97
CA ALA A 141 0.48 9.31 5.34
C ALA A 141 0.30 8.18 6.36
N LEU A 142 1.32 7.90 7.19
CA LEU A 142 1.25 6.91 8.26
C LEU A 142 0.16 7.26 9.29
N ALA A 143 0.06 8.51 9.73
CA ALA A 143 -0.95 8.94 10.70
C ALA A 143 -2.38 8.72 10.17
N ILE A 144 -2.64 9.04 8.89
CA ILE A 144 -3.94 8.77 8.25
C ILE A 144 -4.19 7.26 8.18
N TYR A 145 -3.18 6.47 7.80
CA TYR A 145 -3.30 5.02 7.68
C TYR A 145 -3.64 4.35 9.04
N ILE A 146 -2.95 4.76 10.11
CA ILE A 146 -3.24 4.33 11.49
C ILE A 146 -4.67 4.69 11.87
N SER A 147 -5.10 5.92 11.59
CA SER A 147 -6.45 6.41 11.90
C SER A 147 -7.52 5.58 11.20
N VAL A 148 -7.32 5.23 9.93
CA VAL A 148 -8.23 4.36 9.17
C VAL A 148 -8.29 2.97 9.79
N TYR A 149 -7.13 2.37 10.11
CA TYR A 149 -7.09 1.04 10.73
C TYR A 149 -7.84 1.00 12.07
N ILE A 150 -7.58 1.97 12.95
CA ILE A 150 -8.25 2.08 14.25
C ILE A 150 -9.75 2.30 14.08
N ALA A 151 -10.15 3.23 13.20
CA ALA A 151 -11.54 3.56 12.95
C ALA A 151 -12.31 2.37 12.35
N MET A 152 -11.72 1.61 11.43
CA MET A 152 -12.33 0.39 10.90
C MET A 152 -12.46 -0.71 11.95
N LYS A 153 -11.45 -0.86 12.81
CA LYS A 153 -11.40 -1.93 13.81
C LYS A 153 -12.37 -1.68 14.98
N TYR A 154 -12.46 -0.43 15.47
CA TYR A 154 -13.16 -0.10 16.70
C TYR A 154 -14.43 0.73 16.50
N SER A 155 -14.47 1.64 15.52
CA SER A 155 -15.56 2.60 15.31
C SER A 155 -16.53 2.20 14.19
N LYS A 156 -16.40 1.00 13.59
CA LYS A 156 -17.22 0.52 12.47
C LYS A 156 -17.28 1.52 11.30
N LEU A 157 -16.14 2.17 10.99
CA LEU A 157 -16.04 3.07 9.85
C LEU A 157 -16.52 2.35 8.58
N SER A 158 -17.41 3.00 7.81
CA SER A 158 -17.89 2.40 6.58
C SER A 158 -16.78 2.30 5.52
N ALA A 159 -16.85 1.27 4.67
CA ALA A 159 -15.88 1.04 3.59
C ALA A 159 -15.69 2.27 2.68
N LYS A 160 -16.76 3.05 2.46
CA LYS A 160 -16.74 4.28 1.66
C LYS A 160 -15.77 5.34 2.22
N TYR A 161 -15.81 5.60 3.51
CA TYR A 161 -14.91 6.59 4.14
C TYR A 161 -13.49 6.05 4.26
N ALA A 162 -13.34 4.77 4.59
CA ALA A 162 -12.04 4.11 4.60
C ALA A 162 -11.34 4.24 3.23
N LEU A 163 -12.06 3.95 2.14
CA LEU A 163 -11.54 4.09 0.77
C LEU A 163 -11.05 5.51 0.48
N ARG A 164 -11.81 6.54 0.86
CA ARG A 164 -11.42 7.94 0.63
C ARG A 164 -10.12 8.30 1.36
N PHE A 165 -9.99 7.92 2.62
CA PHE A 165 -8.78 8.19 3.39
C PHE A 165 -7.57 7.38 2.89
N LEU A 166 -7.77 6.14 2.45
CA LEU A 166 -6.72 5.34 1.83
C LEU A 166 -6.23 5.95 0.51
N LEU A 167 -7.14 6.51 -0.30
CA LEU A 167 -6.77 7.23 -1.52
C LEU A 167 -5.94 8.49 -1.21
N ILE A 168 -6.29 9.24 -0.15
CA ILE A 168 -5.49 10.39 0.30
C ILE A 168 -4.10 9.93 0.75
N THR A 169 -4.02 8.83 1.52
CA THR A 169 -2.73 8.23 1.92
C THR A 169 -1.88 7.86 0.71
N PHE A 170 -2.48 7.23 -0.28
CA PHE A 170 -1.81 6.86 -1.53
C PHE A 170 -1.29 8.07 -2.30
N LEU A 171 -2.10 9.13 -2.42
CA LEU A 171 -1.69 10.38 -3.06
C LEU A 171 -0.51 11.02 -2.33
N LEU A 172 -0.53 11.07 -1.00
CA LEU A 172 0.59 11.61 -0.22
C LEU A 172 1.89 10.83 -0.47
N ILE A 173 1.81 9.51 -0.51
CA ILE A 173 2.98 8.66 -0.81
C ILE A 173 3.48 8.92 -2.24
N ILE A 174 2.60 8.95 -3.23
CA ILE A 174 2.98 9.25 -4.62
C ILE A 174 3.65 10.62 -4.70
N ILE A 175 3.08 11.66 -4.12
CA ILE A 175 3.66 13.01 -4.11
C ILE A 175 5.07 12.96 -3.51
N THR A 176 5.29 12.24 -2.42
CA THR A 176 6.60 12.07 -1.80
C THR A 176 7.65 11.53 -2.78
N TYR A 177 7.25 10.59 -3.66
CA TYR A 177 8.15 10.02 -4.68
C TYR A 177 8.32 10.91 -5.92
N PHE A 178 7.25 11.57 -6.38
CA PHE A 178 7.31 12.46 -7.54
C PHE A 178 8.04 13.77 -7.27
N LEU A 179 8.06 14.25 -6.03
CA LEU A 179 8.86 15.44 -5.67
C LEU A 179 10.35 15.26 -6.01
N ASN A 180 10.88 14.03 -5.92
CA ASN A 180 12.24 13.72 -6.36
C ASN A 180 12.47 14.04 -7.84
N ILE A 181 11.51 13.70 -8.70
CA ILE A 181 11.66 13.89 -10.16
C ILE A 181 11.58 15.37 -10.50
N LEU A 182 10.66 16.11 -9.87
CA LEU A 182 10.40 17.51 -10.17
C LEU A 182 11.48 18.46 -9.65
N ILE A 183 12.18 18.10 -8.57
CA ILE A 183 13.21 18.96 -7.96
C ILE A 183 14.57 18.72 -8.62
N ILE A 184 14.93 17.47 -8.93
CA ILE A 184 16.22 17.15 -9.58
C ILE A 184 16.32 17.80 -10.96
N ASP A 185 15.25 17.80 -11.77
CA ASP A 185 15.23 18.44 -13.09
C ASP A 185 15.33 19.97 -13.08
N ARG A 186 15.19 20.63 -11.92
CA ARG A 186 15.30 22.09 -11.81
C ARG A 186 16.70 22.58 -11.38
N TYR A 187 17.55 21.70 -10.86
CA TYR A 187 18.87 22.07 -10.33
C TYR A 187 20.04 21.39 -11.06
N THR A 188 19.78 20.59 -12.09
CA THR A 188 20.73 20.10 -13.09
C THR A 188 20.56 20.86 -14.39
#